data_acd70e5a552e4de6dc7eb86d0963445f
#
_entry.id   acd70e5a552e4de6dc7eb86d0963445f
#
_cell.length_a   1.000
_cell.length_b   1.000
_cell.length_c   1.000
_cell.angle_alpha   90.00
_cell.angle_beta   90.00
_cell.angle_gamma   90.00
#
_symmetry.space_group_name_H-M   'P 1'
#
loop_
_entity.id
_entity.type
_entity.pdbx_description
1 polymer ?
#
loop_
_entity_poly.entity_id
_entity_poly.type
_entity_poly.pdbx_seq_one_letter_code
_entity_poly.pdbx_strand_id
1 'polypeptide(L)'
;MDYNEVLQRARARMAPRCKVCPECNGLGCGNTMPGPGSKAPGNGANDNWRAWRRWCLNMDTIAPNTPVDTSLELLGRTFSLPVIAAPIGSLRAQFNPEDDIRDYNACCIAAAAQTGIAASFGDGLDARVFPHGCALSQQYGGIGLPVINPLSMDTIRANLDLANAARPFAVSVVIDSAGPPH
;
A
#
# COMPACT_ATOMS: atom_id res chain seq x y z
N MET A 1 12.96 18.42 -8.49
CA MET A 1 13.54 17.05 -8.59
C MET A 1 12.83 16.39 -9.76
N ASP A 2 13.55 15.96 -10.77
CA ASP A 2 12.95 15.25 -11.89
C ASP A 2 12.81 13.74 -11.57
N TYR A 3 12.09 13.01 -12.42
CA TYR A 3 11.83 11.59 -12.22
C TYR A 3 13.11 10.73 -12.22
N ASN A 4 14.11 11.11 -13.03
CA ASN A 4 15.38 10.38 -13.10
C ASN A 4 16.20 10.54 -11.82
N GLU A 5 16.21 11.74 -11.23
CA GLU A 5 16.83 11.96 -9.91
C GLU A 5 16.18 11.12 -8.82
N VAL A 6 14.83 11.01 -8.83
CA VAL A 6 14.11 10.14 -7.90
C VAL A 6 14.54 8.69 -8.08
N LEU A 7 14.62 8.19 -9.32
CA LEU A 7 15.05 6.81 -9.59
C LEU A 7 16.50 6.55 -9.16
N GLN A 8 17.41 7.51 -9.38
CA GLN A 8 18.82 7.39 -8.96
C GLN A 8 18.94 7.30 -7.44
N ARG A 9 18.25 8.17 -6.71
CA ARG A 9 18.22 8.15 -5.23
C ARG A 9 17.60 6.86 -4.70
N ALA A 10 16.50 6.40 -5.31
CA ALA A 10 15.87 5.14 -4.95
C ALA A 10 16.81 3.95 -5.17
N ARG A 11 17.55 3.89 -6.28
CA ARG A 11 18.55 2.84 -6.54
C ARG A 11 19.63 2.81 -5.48
N ALA A 12 20.19 3.96 -5.13
CA ALA A 12 21.22 4.05 -4.11
C ALA A 12 20.71 3.59 -2.73
N ARG A 13 19.46 3.94 -2.38
CA ARG A 13 18.86 3.63 -1.09
C ARG A 13 18.40 2.17 -0.96
N MET A 14 17.92 1.57 -2.04
CA MET A 14 17.32 0.23 -2.02
C MET A 14 18.27 -0.90 -2.41
N ALA A 15 19.49 -0.58 -2.85
CA ALA A 15 20.51 -1.59 -3.15
C ALA A 15 20.96 -2.33 -1.87
N PRO A 16 21.34 -3.62 -1.96
CA PRO A 16 21.30 -4.46 -3.16
C PRO A 16 19.96 -5.14 -3.42
N ARG A 17 18.96 -4.94 -2.56
CA ARG A 17 17.69 -5.69 -2.58
C ARG A 17 16.83 -5.38 -3.80
N CYS A 18 16.68 -4.12 -4.14
CA CYS A 18 15.91 -3.68 -5.30
C CYS A 18 16.80 -2.89 -6.27
N LYS A 19 16.72 -3.22 -7.56
CA LYS A 19 17.46 -2.56 -8.63
C LYS A 19 16.74 -1.32 -9.17
N VAL A 20 15.52 -1.04 -8.72
CA VAL A 20 14.67 0.04 -9.22
C VAL A 20 14.66 0.03 -10.76
N CYS A 21 14.16 -1.07 -11.33
CA CYS A 21 14.09 -1.25 -12.77
C CYS A 21 13.11 -0.24 -13.40
N PRO A 22 13.33 0.19 -14.64
CA PRO A 22 12.39 1.06 -15.35
C PRO A 22 10.99 0.45 -15.45
N GLU A 23 10.91 -0.87 -15.54
CA GLU A 23 9.68 -1.64 -15.51
C GLU A 23 9.80 -2.73 -14.44
N CYS A 24 8.93 -2.65 -13.40
CA CYS A 24 8.95 -3.59 -12.28
C CYS A 24 8.17 -4.86 -12.65
N ASN A 25 8.83 -5.79 -13.34
CA ASN A 25 8.25 -7.04 -13.83
C ASN A 25 8.70 -8.30 -13.06
N GLY A 26 9.43 -8.14 -11.96
CA GLY A 26 9.93 -9.23 -11.12
C GLY A 26 11.13 -10.01 -11.67
N LEU A 27 11.61 -9.70 -12.88
CA LEU A 27 12.73 -10.43 -13.50
C LEU A 27 14.10 -9.97 -12.96
N GLY A 28 14.30 -8.66 -12.81
CA GLY A 28 15.58 -8.09 -12.41
C GLY A 28 16.02 -8.47 -11.00
N CYS A 29 15.10 -8.65 -10.08
CA CYS A 29 15.34 -9.06 -8.70
C CYS A 29 15.13 -10.57 -8.45
N GLY A 30 14.76 -11.35 -9.48
CA GLY A 30 14.49 -12.78 -9.34
C GLY A 30 13.35 -13.08 -8.39
N ASN A 31 12.34 -12.21 -8.35
CA ASN A 31 11.16 -12.34 -7.48
C ASN A 31 11.50 -12.30 -5.96
N THR A 32 12.62 -11.68 -5.57
CA THR A 32 12.97 -11.50 -4.15
C THR A 32 12.25 -10.31 -3.52
N MET A 33 11.73 -9.43 -4.36
CA MET A 33 10.90 -8.28 -4.00
C MET A 33 9.56 -8.37 -4.75
N PRO A 34 8.48 -7.84 -4.23
CA PRO A 34 8.31 -7.08 -3.00
C PRO A 34 7.90 -7.88 -1.76
N GLY A 35 8.10 -9.16 -1.66
CA GLY A 35 7.83 -9.88 -0.43
C GLY A 35 7.26 -11.28 -0.58
N PRO A 36 6.66 -11.84 0.49
CA PRO A 36 6.36 -13.28 0.58
C PRO A 36 5.33 -13.78 -0.43
N GLY A 37 4.33 -13.00 -0.79
CA GLY A 37 3.33 -13.38 -1.80
C GLY A 37 3.91 -13.61 -3.19
N SER A 38 5.12 -13.08 -3.44
CA SER A 38 5.85 -13.29 -4.67
C SER A 38 6.64 -14.60 -4.71
N LYS A 39 6.72 -15.35 -3.60
CA LYS A 39 7.47 -16.60 -3.48
C LYS A 39 6.66 -17.86 -3.79
N ALA A 40 5.46 -17.73 -4.32
CA ALA A 40 4.72 -18.87 -4.85
C ALA A 40 5.51 -19.60 -5.94
N PRO A 41 5.25 -20.90 -6.20
CA PRO A 41 5.91 -21.62 -7.28
C PRO A 41 5.82 -20.84 -8.61
N GLY A 42 6.97 -20.58 -9.23
CA GLY A 42 7.07 -19.71 -10.40
C GLY A 42 7.51 -18.30 -10.05
N ASN A 43 7.22 -17.34 -10.90
CA ASN A 43 7.51 -15.92 -10.68
C ASN A 43 6.22 -15.11 -10.55
N GLY A 44 5.62 -15.12 -9.36
CA GLY A 44 4.34 -14.47 -9.07
C GLY A 44 4.32 -12.97 -9.40
N ALA A 45 5.42 -12.25 -9.18
CA ALA A 45 5.52 -10.84 -9.55
C ALA A 45 5.47 -10.64 -11.08
N ASN A 46 6.12 -11.52 -11.85
CA ASN A 46 6.07 -11.47 -13.31
C ASN A 46 4.69 -11.87 -13.85
N ASP A 47 4.04 -12.84 -13.22
CA ASP A 47 2.70 -13.27 -13.63
C ASP A 47 1.66 -12.18 -13.34
N ASN A 48 1.77 -11.47 -12.22
CA ASN A 48 0.95 -10.29 -11.93
C ASN A 48 1.16 -9.19 -12.98
N TRP A 49 2.42 -8.90 -13.32
CA TRP A 49 2.74 -7.91 -14.34
C TRP A 49 2.16 -8.30 -15.72
N ARG A 50 2.24 -9.58 -16.10
CA ARG A 50 1.64 -10.09 -17.34
C ARG A 50 0.11 -10.04 -17.31
N ALA A 51 -0.51 -10.31 -16.16
CA ALA A 51 -1.95 -10.28 -16.01
C ALA A 51 -2.50 -8.87 -16.25
N TRP A 52 -1.86 -7.82 -15.71
CA TRP A 52 -2.24 -6.44 -15.97
C TRP A 52 -2.18 -6.08 -17.47
N ARG A 53 -1.24 -6.60 -18.21
CA ARG A 53 -1.11 -6.33 -19.66
C ARG A 53 -2.19 -6.99 -20.52
N ARG A 54 -3.02 -7.83 -19.97
CA ARG A 54 -4.21 -8.39 -20.67
C ARG A 54 -5.40 -7.43 -20.66
N TRP A 55 -5.37 -6.41 -19.82
CA TRP A 55 -6.43 -5.43 -19.72
C TRP A 55 -6.10 -4.23 -20.57
N CYS A 56 -7.07 -3.77 -21.36
CA CYS A 56 -6.96 -2.58 -22.16
C CYS A 56 -8.10 -1.63 -21.80
N LEU A 57 -7.81 -0.33 -21.80
CA LEU A 57 -8.83 0.69 -21.70
C LEU A 57 -9.52 0.83 -23.07
N ASN A 58 -10.84 0.83 -23.06
CA ASN A 58 -11.60 1.24 -24.24
C ASN A 58 -11.40 2.74 -24.45
N MET A 59 -10.91 3.11 -25.62
CA MET A 59 -10.78 4.52 -25.98
C MET A 59 -11.92 4.92 -26.92
N ASP A 60 -12.80 5.78 -26.42
CA ASP A 60 -13.78 6.46 -27.25
C ASP A 60 -13.17 7.77 -27.75
N THR A 61 -12.74 7.79 -29.02
CA THR A 61 -12.11 8.98 -29.63
C THR A 61 -13.13 10.06 -30.00
N ILE A 62 -14.41 9.70 -30.06
CA ILE A 62 -15.52 10.62 -30.33
C ILE A 62 -16.44 10.57 -29.12
N ALA A 63 -16.25 11.48 -28.19
CA ALA A 63 -17.06 11.61 -26.99
C ALA A 63 -17.44 13.09 -26.77
N PRO A 64 -18.55 13.37 -26.07
CA PRO A 64 -18.88 14.73 -25.67
C PRO A 64 -17.74 15.33 -24.84
N ASN A 65 -17.39 16.59 -25.10
CA ASN A 65 -16.40 17.31 -24.29
C ASN A 65 -17.06 17.78 -22.98
N THR A 66 -17.27 16.85 -22.07
CA THR A 66 -17.81 17.11 -20.72
C THR A 66 -16.72 16.94 -19.67
N PRO A 67 -16.77 17.69 -18.55
CA PRO A 67 -15.88 17.44 -17.43
C PRO A 67 -15.99 15.98 -16.96
N VAL A 68 -14.85 15.34 -16.74
CA VAL A 68 -14.79 13.97 -16.23
C VAL A 68 -14.92 14.01 -14.71
N ASP A 69 -15.93 13.34 -14.17
CA ASP A 69 -16.04 13.08 -12.74
C ASP A 69 -15.30 11.76 -12.40
N THR A 70 -14.24 11.85 -11.60
CA THR A 70 -13.45 10.71 -11.14
C THR A 70 -13.79 10.32 -9.71
N SER A 71 -14.78 10.96 -9.09
CA SER A 71 -15.16 10.69 -7.72
C SER A 71 -15.77 9.29 -7.54
N LEU A 72 -15.54 8.72 -6.38
CA LEU A 72 -16.11 7.43 -5.97
C LEU A 72 -16.71 7.57 -4.57
N GLU A 73 -17.98 7.17 -4.42
CA GLU A 73 -18.54 6.93 -3.10
C GLU A 73 -18.29 5.48 -2.69
N LEU A 74 -17.59 5.28 -1.58
CA LEU A 74 -17.26 3.97 -1.04
C LEU A 74 -17.48 3.96 0.48
N LEU A 75 -18.33 3.06 0.96
CA LEU A 75 -18.62 2.86 2.40
C LEU A 75 -19.01 4.16 3.13
N GLY A 76 -19.85 4.98 2.48
CA GLY A 76 -20.35 6.23 3.02
C GLY A 76 -19.35 7.39 3.01
N ARG A 77 -18.25 7.26 2.26
CA ARG A 77 -17.26 8.33 2.05
C ARG A 77 -17.01 8.57 0.58
N THR A 78 -16.94 9.83 0.20
CA THR A 78 -16.58 10.25 -1.17
C THR A 78 -15.08 10.46 -1.28
N PHE A 79 -14.47 9.84 -2.30
CA PHE A 79 -13.07 9.99 -2.67
C PHE A 79 -12.99 10.71 -4.02
N SER A 80 -11.91 11.47 -4.24
CA SER A 80 -11.68 12.17 -5.51
C SER A 80 -11.31 11.25 -6.67
N LEU A 81 -10.74 10.09 -6.35
CA LEU A 81 -10.31 9.05 -7.29
C LEU A 81 -10.55 7.66 -6.70
N PRO A 82 -10.85 6.63 -7.51
CA PRO A 82 -11.00 5.24 -7.08
C PRO A 82 -9.62 4.58 -6.84
N VAL A 83 -8.79 5.19 -6.01
CA VAL A 83 -7.42 4.74 -5.72
C VAL A 83 -7.21 4.66 -4.21
N ILE A 84 -6.63 3.56 -3.77
CA ILE A 84 -6.20 3.35 -2.38
C ILE A 84 -4.71 2.98 -2.40
N ALA A 85 -3.88 3.72 -1.67
CA ALA A 85 -2.49 3.33 -1.48
C ALA A 85 -2.42 2.05 -0.64
N ALA A 86 -1.78 1.00 -1.17
CA ALA A 86 -1.69 -0.30 -0.52
C ALA A 86 -0.79 -0.26 0.73
N PRO A 87 -1.03 -1.13 1.72
CA PRO A 87 -0.21 -1.20 2.92
C PRO A 87 1.15 -1.85 2.62
N ILE A 88 2.17 -1.44 3.36
CA ILE A 88 3.48 -2.09 3.40
C ILE A 88 3.71 -2.59 4.82
N GLY A 89 4.09 -3.86 4.98
CA GLY A 89 4.24 -4.47 6.29
C GLY A 89 5.51 -4.05 7.02
N SER A 90 6.66 -3.97 6.33
CA SER A 90 7.92 -3.56 6.93
C SER A 90 8.91 -3.06 5.87
N LEU A 91 9.34 -1.81 5.99
CA LEU A 91 10.40 -1.26 5.15
C LEU A 91 11.76 -1.81 5.55
N ARG A 92 12.06 -1.90 6.85
CA ARG A 92 13.34 -2.37 7.36
C ARG A 92 13.67 -3.79 6.95
N ALA A 93 12.69 -4.68 7.01
CA ALA A 93 12.89 -6.08 6.65
C ALA A 93 12.98 -6.30 5.14
N GLN A 94 12.18 -5.56 4.36
CA GLN A 94 11.99 -5.83 2.94
C GLN A 94 12.83 -4.93 2.03
N PHE A 95 13.01 -3.66 2.39
CA PHE A 95 13.60 -2.66 1.50
C PHE A 95 14.93 -2.12 2.03
N ASN A 96 14.89 -1.33 3.10
CA ASN A 96 16.07 -0.68 3.65
C ASN A 96 16.01 -0.70 5.19
N PRO A 97 17.06 -1.19 5.89
CA PRO A 97 17.10 -1.26 7.35
C PRO A 97 17.02 0.11 8.06
N GLU A 98 17.31 1.19 7.36
CA GLU A 98 17.24 2.56 7.91
C GLU A 98 15.84 3.18 7.79
N ASP A 99 14.95 2.61 6.98
CA ASP A 99 13.62 3.18 6.75
C ASP A 99 12.62 2.77 7.84
N ASP A 100 11.95 3.77 8.43
CA ASP A 100 10.87 3.53 9.38
C ASP A 100 9.51 3.52 8.66
N ILE A 101 8.75 2.46 8.86
CA ILE A 101 7.41 2.32 8.28
C ILE A 101 6.45 3.38 8.83
N ARG A 102 6.69 3.92 10.01
CA ARG A 102 5.84 4.97 10.60
C ARG A 102 5.98 6.28 9.84
N ASP A 103 7.19 6.64 9.43
CA ASP A 103 7.44 7.83 8.61
C ASP A 103 6.79 7.68 7.22
N TYR A 104 6.90 6.47 6.64
CA TYR A 104 6.23 6.16 5.38
C TYR A 104 4.70 6.29 5.50
N ASN A 105 4.10 5.68 6.54
CA ASN A 105 2.66 5.77 6.78
C ASN A 105 2.21 7.22 6.99
N ALA A 106 3.00 8.03 7.72
CA ALA A 106 2.71 9.44 7.92
C ALA A 106 2.68 10.22 6.59
N CYS A 107 3.67 10.00 5.73
CA CYS A 107 3.70 10.60 4.40
C CYS A 107 2.51 10.15 3.53
N CYS A 108 2.21 8.85 3.50
CA CYS A 108 1.13 8.31 2.68
C CYS A 108 -0.25 8.79 3.13
N ILE A 109 -0.53 8.78 4.44
CA ILE A 109 -1.83 9.20 4.97
C ILE A 109 -2.02 10.71 4.78
N ALA A 110 -0.98 11.52 5.01
CA ALA A 110 -1.03 12.96 4.78
C ALA A 110 -1.27 13.30 3.30
N ALA A 111 -0.55 12.64 2.39
CA ALA A 111 -0.72 12.81 0.95
C ALA A 111 -2.12 12.37 0.49
N ALA A 112 -2.61 11.25 1.02
CA ALA A 112 -3.96 10.75 0.73
C ALA A 112 -5.04 11.76 1.16
N ALA A 113 -4.89 12.35 2.34
CA ALA A 113 -5.81 13.39 2.81
C ALA A 113 -5.80 14.64 1.92
N GLN A 114 -4.62 15.05 1.42
CA GLN A 114 -4.49 16.21 0.53
C GLN A 114 -5.07 15.95 -0.86
N THR A 115 -4.99 14.72 -1.34
CA THR A 115 -5.44 14.34 -2.69
C THR A 115 -6.87 13.78 -2.71
N GLY A 116 -7.49 13.56 -1.56
CA GLY A 116 -8.84 13.01 -1.45
C GLY A 116 -8.94 11.51 -1.79
N ILE A 117 -7.85 10.75 -1.64
CA ILE A 117 -7.83 9.29 -1.78
C ILE A 117 -7.64 8.62 -0.42
N ALA A 118 -7.68 7.30 -0.34
CA ALA A 118 -7.36 6.56 0.89
C ALA A 118 -5.92 6.05 0.90
N ALA A 119 -5.36 5.83 2.09
CA ALA A 119 -4.09 5.14 2.28
C ALA A 119 -4.23 4.05 3.34
N SER A 120 -3.78 2.84 3.01
CA SER A 120 -3.77 1.73 3.96
C SER A 120 -2.51 1.73 4.81
N PHE A 121 -2.63 1.22 6.03
CA PHE A 121 -1.50 0.95 6.91
C PHE A 121 -1.72 -0.37 7.66
N GLY A 122 -0.66 -1.15 7.82
CA GLY A 122 -0.73 -2.45 8.49
C GLY A 122 -0.33 -2.39 9.97
N ASP A 123 -0.46 -3.52 10.64
CA ASP A 123 0.00 -3.72 12.02
C ASP A 123 1.51 -4.04 12.10
N GLY A 124 2.14 -4.41 10.98
CA GLY A 124 3.59 -4.58 10.87
C GLY A 124 4.18 -5.60 11.86
N LEU A 125 5.52 -5.57 11.98
CA LEU A 125 6.27 -6.40 12.95
C LEU A 125 6.57 -5.66 14.27
N ASP A 126 6.34 -4.36 14.33
CA ASP A 126 6.56 -3.49 15.50
C ASP A 126 5.20 -3.05 16.04
N ALA A 127 4.92 -3.40 17.30
CA ALA A 127 3.65 -3.10 17.96
C ALA A 127 3.29 -1.59 18.01
N ARG A 128 4.25 -0.71 17.75
CA ARG A 128 4.03 0.74 17.71
C ARG A 128 3.46 1.23 16.37
N VAL A 129 3.53 0.41 15.32
CA VAL A 129 3.13 0.82 13.96
C VAL A 129 1.62 1.01 13.86
N PHE A 130 0.85 0.06 14.34
CA PHE A 130 -0.60 0.11 14.23
C PHE A 130 -1.24 1.25 15.03
N PRO A 131 -0.91 1.45 16.33
CA PRO A 131 -1.41 2.60 17.09
C PRO A 131 -1.02 3.94 16.46
N HIS A 132 0.20 4.06 15.92
CA HIS A 132 0.64 5.27 15.22
C HIS A 132 -0.20 5.53 13.95
N GLY A 133 -0.44 4.50 13.14
CA GLY A 133 -1.31 4.60 11.95
C GLY A 133 -2.74 4.99 12.30
N CYS A 134 -3.30 4.42 13.39
CA CYS A 134 -4.62 4.79 13.90
C CYS A 134 -4.67 6.27 14.31
N ALA A 135 -3.67 6.76 15.04
CA ALA A 135 -3.59 8.16 15.43
C ALA A 135 -3.52 9.12 14.22
N LEU A 136 -2.72 8.76 13.20
CA LEU A 136 -2.68 9.51 11.94
C LEU A 136 -4.02 9.46 11.21
N SER A 137 -4.66 8.30 11.11
CA SER A 137 -5.98 8.19 10.50
C SER A 137 -7.00 9.10 11.19
N GLN A 138 -7.02 9.12 12.51
CA GLN A 138 -7.87 10.01 13.30
C GLN A 138 -7.56 11.50 13.03
N GLN A 139 -6.29 11.87 13.01
CA GLN A 139 -5.82 13.24 12.72
C GLN A 139 -6.31 13.73 11.36
N TYR A 140 -6.37 12.84 10.36
CA TYR A 140 -6.81 13.15 9.01
C TYR A 140 -8.24 12.69 8.71
N GLY A 141 -9.10 12.68 9.73
CA GLY A 141 -10.54 12.47 9.57
C GLY A 141 -10.93 11.07 9.11
N GLY A 142 -10.17 10.03 9.48
CA GLY A 142 -10.47 8.64 9.17
C GLY A 142 -10.14 8.21 7.74
N ILE A 143 -9.25 8.94 7.03
CA ILE A 143 -8.84 8.60 5.65
C ILE A 143 -7.92 7.37 5.57
N GLY A 144 -7.25 7.05 6.67
CA GLY A 144 -6.40 5.88 6.76
C GLY A 144 -7.22 4.61 6.90
N LEU A 145 -6.89 3.57 6.13
CA LEU A 145 -7.51 2.25 6.18
C LEU A 145 -6.62 1.28 6.99
N PRO A 146 -6.99 0.94 8.24
CA PRO A 146 -6.26 -0.05 9.02
C PRO A 146 -6.35 -1.44 8.39
N VAL A 147 -5.23 -2.16 8.33
CA VAL A 147 -5.14 -3.53 7.84
C VAL A 147 -4.59 -4.40 8.95
N ILE A 148 -5.36 -5.40 9.38
CA ILE A 148 -5.07 -6.25 10.53
C ILE A 148 -4.68 -7.64 10.05
N ASN A 149 -3.53 -8.16 10.51
CA ASN A 149 -3.15 -9.55 10.34
C ASN A 149 -3.84 -10.42 11.40
N PRO A 150 -4.52 -11.51 11.02
CA PRO A 150 -5.26 -12.37 11.96
C PRO A 150 -4.33 -13.36 12.69
N LEU A 151 -3.34 -12.82 13.44
CA LEU A 151 -2.36 -13.64 14.15
C LEU A 151 -2.96 -14.39 15.34
N SER A 152 -3.83 -13.72 16.11
CA SER A 152 -4.59 -14.32 17.22
C SER A 152 -5.88 -13.54 17.44
N MET A 153 -6.86 -14.16 18.07
CA MET A 153 -8.13 -13.48 18.41
C MET A 153 -7.93 -12.29 19.34
N ASP A 154 -6.97 -12.37 20.26
CA ASP A 154 -6.68 -11.27 21.17
C ASP A 154 -6.04 -10.10 20.45
N THR A 155 -5.10 -10.36 19.52
CA THR A 155 -4.51 -9.32 18.65
C THR A 155 -5.56 -8.66 17.76
N ILE A 156 -6.46 -9.46 17.16
CA ILE A 156 -7.55 -8.93 16.34
C ILE A 156 -8.45 -8.00 17.17
N ARG A 157 -8.87 -8.42 18.35
CA ARG A 157 -9.72 -7.60 19.24
C ARG A 157 -9.03 -6.29 19.63
N ALA A 158 -7.79 -6.37 20.10
CA ALA A 158 -7.03 -5.19 20.51
C ALA A 158 -6.85 -4.19 19.34
N ASN A 159 -6.53 -4.69 18.14
CA ASN A 159 -6.39 -3.84 16.97
C ASN A 159 -7.73 -3.28 16.47
N LEU A 160 -8.82 -4.03 16.59
CA LEU A 160 -10.17 -3.52 16.28
C LEU A 160 -10.58 -2.40 17.24
N ASP A 161 -10.28 -2.52 18.54
CA ASP A 161 -10.57 -1.47 19.53
C ASP A 161 -9.81 -0.19 19.21
N LEU A 162 -8.52 -0.28 18.84
CA LEU A 162 -7.73 0.85 18.40
C LEU A 162 -8.27 1.48 17.11
N ALA A 163 -8.63 0.65 16.11
CA ALA A 163 -9.22 1.11 14.87
C ALA A 163 -10.56 1.81 15.11
N ASN A 164 -11.44 1.24 15.94
CA ASN A 164 -12.72 1.85 16.28
C ASN A 164 -12.56 3.23 16.94
N ALA A 165 -11.57 3.39 17.82
CA ALA A 165 -11.27 4.69 18.42
C ALA A 165 -10.82 5.73 17.40
N ALA A 166 -10.12 5.32 16.35
CA ALA A 166 -9.65 6.18 15.26
C ALA A 166 -10.73 6.55 14.24
N ARG A 167 -11.87 5.85 14.24
CA ARG A 167 -13.01 6.06 13.33
C ARG A 167 -12.64 6.10 11.85
N PRO A 168 -11.93 5.10 11.31
CA PRO A 168 -11.68 5.02 9.89
C PRO A 168 -12.99 4.75 9.12
N PHE A 169 -12.97 5.00 7.81
CA PHE A 169 -14.13 4.68 6.97
C PHE A 169 -14.36 3.16 6.82
N ALA A 170 -13.32 2.36 7.00
CA ALA A 170 -13.36 0.89 6.97
C ALA A 170 -12.15 0.29 7.69
N VAL A 171 -12.21 -1.02 7.93
CA VAL A 171 -11.11 -1.86 8.42
C VAL A 171 -10.95 -3.03 7.47
N SER A 172 -9.72 -3.40 7.15
CA SER A 172 -9.38 -4.58 6.34
C SER A 172 -8.73 -5.65 7.19
N VAL A 173 -8.99 -6.91 6.88
CA VAL A 173 -8.34 -8.07 7.50
C VAL A 173 -7.61 -8.85 6.41
N VAL A 174 -6.35 -9.19 6.65
CA VAL A 174 -5.53 -9.98 5.73
C VAL A 174 -6.02 -11.42 5.68
N ILE A 175 -6.18 -11.97 4.49
CA ILE A 175 -6.62 -13.37 4.28
C ILE A 175 -5.71 -14.12 3.30
N ASP A 176 -4.64 -13.49 2.82
CA ASP A 176 -3.80 -14.00 1.74
C ASP A 176 -2.55 -14.75 2.23
N SER A 177 -2.18 -14.60 3.50
CA SER A 177 -0.95 -15.18 4.04
C SER A 177 -1.23 -16.36 4.95
N ALA A 178 -0.85 -17.55 4.51
CA ALA A 178 -0.96 -18.78 5.30
C ALA A 178 0.18 -18.95 6.34
N GLY A 179 1.11 -18.00 6.42
CA GLY A 179 2.25 -18.06 7.34
C GLY A 179 3.13 -16.81 7.33
N PRO A 180 4.07 -16.70 8.27
CA PRO A 180 4.97 -15.56 8.32
C PRO A 180 5.85 -15.49 7.07
N PRO A 181 6.26 -14.30 6.64
CA PRO A 181 7.27 -14.12 5.59
C PRO A 181 8.61 -14.69 6.07
N HIS A 182 9.22 -15.53 5.28
CA HIS A 182 10.55 -16.11 5.54
C HIS A 182 11.64 -15.28 4.90
#